data_027befaadb8a2bc815a7557aa063d1fb
#
_entry.id   027befaadb8a2bc815a7557aa063d1fb
#
_cell.length_a   1.000
_cell.length_b   1.000
_cell.length_c   1.000
_cell.angle_alpha   90.00
_cell.angle_beta   90.00
_cell.angle_gamma   90.00
#
_symmetry.space_group_name_H-M   'P 1'
#
loop_
_entity.id
_entity.type
_entity.pdbx_description
1 polymer ?
#
loop_
_entity_poly.entity_id
_entity_poly.type
_entity_poly.pdbx_seq_one_letter_code
_entity_poly.pdbx_strand_id
1 'polypeptide(L)'
;MGKSLRGKECGKGICQRKDGLYSARFVSSEGKRQVKCFSSLPEARNWLEDAKYAESPEDVFAPPDMTVTEWFEFWISHIVGDLAPNTKRNYRERYEYNVKPVIGKMRLTDVKPMHCKMVFNQMEASYAGSTIRQTYIAMGTMFRAAVMNDMIQKHPMDSSLYQARPRCG
;
A
#
# COMPACT_ATOMS: atom_id res chain seq x y z
N MET A 1 20.39 3.11 -31.07
CA MET A 1 20.99 2.09 -30.16
C MET A 1 22.43 2.48 -29.91
N GLY A 2 22.89 2.42 -28.64
CA GLY A 2 24.27 2.76 -28.30
C GLY A 2 25.22 1.60 -28.62
N LYS A 3 26.36 1.90 -29.23
CA LYS A 3 27.33 0.91 -29.61
C LYS A 3 28.62 1.06 -28.79
N SER A 4 29.33 -0.03 -28.56
CA SER A 4 30.67 -0.04 -28.01
C SER A 4 31.69 0.36 -29.07
N LEU A 5 32.93 0.68 -28.65
CA LEU A 5 34.06 0.95 -29.59
C LEU A 5 34.38 -0.22 -30.54
N ARG A 6 33.97 -1.44 -30.16
CA ARG A 6 34.11 -2.66 -30.97
C ARG A 6 32.83 -3.02 -31.77
N GLY A 7 31.87 -2.10 -31.89
CA GLY A 7 30.65 -2.30 -32.66
C GLY A 7 29.56 -3.16 -32.00
N LYS A 8 29.82 -3.72 -30.78
CA LYS A 8 28.79 -4.47 -30.02
C LYS A 8 27.72 -3.55 -29.47
N GLU A 9 26.46 -3.97 -29.45
CA GLU A 9 25.34 -3.24 -28.86
C GLU A 9 25.46 -3.20 -27.32
N CYS A 10 25.45 -1.99 -26.77
CA CYS A 10 25.50 -1.76 -25.33
C CYS A 10 24.11 -1.71 -24.68
N GLY A 11 23.04 -1.52 -25.48
CA GLY A 11 21.69 -1.31 -25.05
C GLY A 11 21.20 0.12 -25.30
N LYS A 12 19.88 0.32 -25.18
CA LYS A 12 19.24 1.63 -25.40
C LYS A 12 19.64 2.59 -24.27
N GLY A 13 20.23 3.73 -24.61
CA GLY A 13 20.65 4.74 -23.63
C GLY A 13 22.09 4.59 -23.11
N ILE A 14 22.85 3.56 -23.52
CA ILE A 14 24.24 3.34 -23.10
C ILE A 14 25.15 3.39 -24.33
N CYS A 15 26.23 4.14 -24.23
CA CYS A 15 27.29 4.15 -25.26
C CYS A 15 28.67 4.11 -24.60
N GLN A 16 29.65 3.48 -25.29
CA GLN A 16 31.05 3.51 -24.85
C GLN A 16 31.73 4.76 -25.40
N ARG A 17 32.42 5.46 -24.53
CA ARG A 17 33.21 6.66 -24.87
C ARG A 17 34.59 6.26 -25.34
N LYS A 18 35.30 7.21 -25.99
CA LYS A 18 36.69 7.01 -26.50
C LYS A 18 37.69 6.71 -25.37
N ASP A 19 37.39 7.15 -24.15
CA ASP A 19 38.19 6.89 -22.94
C ASP A 19 37.94 5.49 -22.33
N GLY A 20 37.14 4.65 -23.00
CA GLY A 20 36.81 3.29 -22.57
C GLY A 20 35.63 3.20 -21.58
N LEU A 21 35.21 4.29 -20.97
CA LEU A 21 34.09 4.32 -20.03
C LEU A 21 32.73 4.17 -20.74
N TYR A 22 31.75 3.65 -20.02
CA TYR A 22 30.37 3.54 -20.48
C TYR A 22 29.52 4.70 -19.94
N SER A 23 28.95 5.47 -20.85
CA SER A 23 28.03 6.56 -20.51
C SER A 23 26.59 6.04 -20.62
N ALA A 24 25.91 6.00 -19.51
CA ALA A 24 24.45 5.73 -19.43
C ALA A 24 23.68 7.04 -19.37
N ARG A 25 22.61 7.12 -20.14
CA ARG A 25 21.81 8.32 -20.34
C ARG A 25 20.34 8.00 -20.09
N PHE A 26 19.75 8.74 -19.17
CA PHE A 26 18.37 8.60 -18.76
C PHE A 26 17.67 9.96 -18.82
N VAL A 27 16.41 9.98 -19.24
CA VAL A 27 15.56 11.17 -19.23
C VAL A 27 14.39 10.88 -18.34
N SER A 28 14.27 11.66 -17.27
CA SER A 28 13.20 11.60 -16.28
C SER A 28 11.84 11.92 -16.89
N SER A 29 10.76 11.46 -16.26
CA SER A 29 9.38 11.83 -16.59
C SER A 29 9.15 13.34 -16.54
N GLU A 30 9.91 14.06 -15.70
CA GLU A 30 9.93 15.54 -15.63
C GLU A 30 10.75 16.19 -16.76
N GLY A 31 11.31 15.42 -17.71
CA GLY A 31 12.14 15.91 -18.79
C GLY A 31 13.59 16.23 -18.39
N LYS A 32 14.00 15.95 -17.14
CA LYS A 32 15.40 16.14 -16.71
C LYS A 32 16.29 15.04 -17.26
N ARG A 33 17.39 15.43 -17.94
CA ARG A 33 18.37 14.49 -18.47
C ARG A 33 19.42 14.20 -17.41
N GLN A 34 19.58 12.93 -17.06
CA GLN A 34 20.68 12.44 -16.23
C GLN A 34 21.66 11.63 -17.07
N VAL A 35 22.95 11.88 -16.85
CA VAL A 35 24.05 11.15 -17.51
C VAL A 35 25.06 10.74 -16.46
N LYS A 36 25.38 9.44 -16.42
CA LYS A 36 26.39 8.91 -15.50
C LYS A 36 27.37 8.00 -16.27
N CYS A 37 28.65 8.04 -15.87
CA CYS A 37 29.70 7.25 -16.48
C CYS A 37 30.12 6.12 -15.54
N PHE A 38 30.42 4.94 -16.14
CA PHE A 38 30.75 3.73 -15.41
C PHE A 38 31.99 3.06 -16.06
N SER A 39 32.73 2.33 -15.25
CA SER A 39 33.91 1.58 -15.75
C SER A 39 33.53 0.28 -16.46
N SER A 40 32.33 -0.26 -16.16
CA SER A 40 31.85 -1.50 -16.75
C SER A 40 30.44 -1.37 -17.37
N LEU A 41 30.19 -2.19 -18.40
CA LEU A 41 28.88 -2.25 -19.05
C LEU A 41 27.78 -2.81 -18.16
N PRO A 42 28.01 -3.83 -17.30
CA PRO A 42 27.00 -4.29 -16.33
C PRO A 42 26.56 -3.21 -15.34
N GLU A 43 27.51 -2.45 -14.78
CA GLU A 43 27.19 -1.35 -13.86
C GLU A 43 26.33 -0.26 -14.54
N ALA A 44 26.67 0.08 -15.78
CA ALA A 44 25.89 1.05 -16.56
C ALA A 44 24.47 0.56 -16.85
N ARG A 45 24.29 -0.75 -17.06
CA ARG A 45 22.97 -1.38 -17.25
C ARG A 45 22.15 -1.39 -15.96
N ASN A 46 22.74 -1.85 -14.86
CA ASN A 46 22.10 -1.90 -13.56
C ASN A 46 21.63 -0.49 -13.14
N TRP A 47 22.52 0.51 -13.25
CA TRP A 47 22.13 1.88 -12.95
C TRP A 47 20.99 2.40 -13.84
N LEU A 48 20.99 2.05 -15.14
CA LEU A 48 19.92 2.47 -16.05
C LEU A 48 18.60 1.73 -15.75
N GLU A 49 18.66 0.49 -15.31
CA GLU A 49 17.51 -0.28 -14.83
C GLU A 49 17.00 0.27 -13.50
N ASP A 50 17.89 0.54 -12.54
CA ASP A 50 17.55 1.17 -11.28
C ASP A 50 16.94 2.58 -11.47
N ALA A 51 17.52 3.37 -12.39
CA ALA A 51 17.00 4.70 -12.71
C ALA A 51 15.64 4.63 -13.43
N LYS A 52 15.43 3.64 -14.29
CA LYS A 52 14.11 3.37 -14.89
C LYS A 52 13.12 2.81 -13.89
N TYR A 53 13.59 2.00 -12.94
CA TYR A 53 12.79 1.43 -11.88
C TYR A 53 12.43 2.48 -10.82
N ALA A 54 13.31 3.42 -10.55
CA ALA A 54 13.05 4.57 -9.68
C ALA A 54 12.14 5.64 -10.31
N GLU A 55 12.02 5.65 -11.64
CA GLU A 55 11.15 6.56 -12.42
C GLU A 55 10.15 5.84 -13.34
N SER A 56 10.21 4.52 -13.50
CA SER A 56 8.95 3.86 -13.71
C SER A 56 8.12 4.38 -12.54
N PRO A 57 6.97 4.93 -12.82
CA PRO A 57 5.89 4.61 -11.98
C PRO A 57 5.77 3.08 -12.19
N GLU A 58 6.45 2.23 -11.45
CA GLU A 58 5.69 1.22 -10.77
C GLU A 58 4.58 2.06 -10.32
N ASP A 59 3.44 1.83 -10.99
CA ASP A 59 2.29 2.50 -10.54
C ASP A 59 2.61 2.91 -9.13
N VAL A 60 3.03 4.16 -8.93
CA VAL A 60 2.67 4.78 -7.71
C VAL A 60 1.19 4.63 -7.86
N PHE A 61 0.75 3.46 -7.51
CA PHE A 61 -0.56 3.23 -7.01
C PHE A 61 -0.52 4.14 -5.79
N ALA A 62 -0.56 5.43 -6.09
CA ALA A 62 -0.91 6.42 -5.11
C ALA A 62 -2.23 5.88 -4.64
N PRO A 63 -2.28 5.30 -3.43
CA PRO A 63 -3.49 4.66 -2.99
C PRO A 63 -4.56 5.68 -3.26
N PRO A 64 -5.56 5.38 -4.09
CA PRO A 64 -6.49 6.39 -4.58
C PRO A 64 -6.92 7.12 -3.33
N ASP A 65 -7.07 8.42 -3.39
CA ASP A 65 -7.36 9.30 -2.25
C ASP A 65 -8.72 8.92 -1.65
N MET A 66 -8.77 7.68 -1.19
CA MET A 66 -9.93 6.88 -0.86
C MET A 66 -10.16 6.96 0.63
N THR A 67 -11.38 7.25 1.01
CA THR A 67 -11.81 7.21 2.40
C THR A 67 -11.94 5.77 2.89
N VAL A 68 -11.95 5.59 4.21
CA VAL A 68 -12.22 4.29 4.83
C VAL A 68 -13.57 3.72 4.40
N THR A 69 -14.57 4.59 4.17
CA THR A 69 -15.90 4.16 3.71
C THR A 69 -15.85 3.65 2.28
N GLU A 70 -15.20 4.35 1.37
CA GLU A 70 -15.05 3.92 -0.03
C GLU A 70 -14.28 2.62 -0.13
N TRP A 71 -13.22 2.48 0.66
CA TRP A 71 -12.48 1.22 0.76
C TRP A 71 -13.36 0.08 1.29
N PHE A 72 -14.13 0.31 2.35
CA PHE A 72 -15.03 -0.70 2.91
C PHE A 72 -16.05 -1.19 1.88
N GLU A 73 -16.71 -0.27 1.14
CA GLU A 73 -17.68 -0.64 0.11
C GLU A 73 -17.03 -1.41 -1.06
N PHE A 74 -15.84 -1.00 -1.47
CA PHE A 74 -15.07 -1.73 -2.46
C PHE A 74 -14.72 -3.14 -1.97
N TRP A 75 -14.18 -3.23 -0.76
CA TRP A 75 -13.77 -4.50 -0.14
C TRP A 75 -14.93 -5.48 0.02
N ILE A 76 -16.06 -5.04 0.56
CA ILE A 76 -17.23 -5.89 0.80
C ILE A 76 -17.88 -6.38 -0.50
N SER A 77 -17.78 -5.58 -1.56
CA SER A 77 -18.40 -5.87 -2.86
C SER A 77 -17.52 -6.74 -3.75
N HIS A 78 -16.21 -6.51 -3.74
CA HIS A 78 -15.28 -7.10 -4.73
C HIS A 78 -14.30 -8.11 -4.13
N ILE A 79 -13.81 -7.89 -2.92
CA ILE A 79 -12.76 -8.73 -2.35
C ILE A 79 -13.35 -9.89 -1.52
N VAL A 80 -14.43 -9.65 -0.78
CA VAL A 80 -15.08 -10.67 0.06
C VAL A 80 -16.26 -11.36 -0.65
N GLY A 81 -16.14 -11.54 -1.97
CA GLY A 81 -17.19 -12.13 -2.81
C GLY A 81 -17.71 -13.49 -2.33
N ASP A 82 -16.85 -14.34 -1.80
CA ASP A 82 -17.15 -15.73 -1.42
C ASP A 82 -17.68 -15.89 0.02
N LEU A 83 -17.80 -14.83 0.80
CA LEU A 83 -18.36 -14.92 2.15
C LEU A 83 -19.87 -15.15 2.12
N ALA A 84 -20.34 -15.98 3.06
CA ALA A 84 -21.78 -16.19 3.27
C ALA A 84 -22.52 -14.86 3.43
N PRO A 85 -23.74 -14.72 2.87
CA PRO A 85 -24.52 -13.48 2.90
C PRO A 85 -24.70 -12.91 4.31
N ASN A 86 -24.84 -13.80 5.29
CA ASN A 86 -25.01 -13.41 6.70
C ASN A 86 -23.74 -12.78 7.28
N THR A 87 -22.56 -13.26 6.88
CA THR A 87 -21.28 -12.69 7.30
C THR A 87 -21.07 -11.31 6.71
N LYS A 88 -21.40 -11.12 5.43
CA LYS A 88 -21.35 -9.80 4.78
C LYS A 88 -22.29 -8.80 5.45
N ARG A 89 -23.50 -9.24 5.78
CA ARG A 89 -24.47 -8.40 6.49
C ARG A 89 -23.93 -7.99 7.86
N ASN A 90 -23.38 -8.93 8.63
CA ASN A 90 -22.79 -8.66 9.93
C ASN A 90 -21.63 -7.67 9.83
N TYR A 91 -20.75 -7.81 8.83
CA TYR A 91 -19.64 -6.88 8.61
C TYR A 91 -20.13 -5.48 8.29
N ARG A 92 -21.18 -5.38 7.43
CA ARG A 92 -21.79 -4.09 7.08
C ARG A 92 -22.43 -3.41 8.28
N GLU A 93 -23.23 -4.14 9.05
CA GLU A 93 -23.84 -3.61 10.28
C GLU A 93 -22.79 -3.12 11.28
N ARG A 94 -21.72 -3.92 11.53
CA ARG A 94 -20.62 -3.51 12.43
C ARG A 94 -19.91 -2.26 11.94
N TYR A 95 -19.65 -2.19 10.64
CA TYR A 95 -19.03 -1.02 10.04
C TYR A 95 -19.88 0.24 10.14
N GLU A 96 -21.13 0.17 9.68
CA GLU A 96 -22.05 1.30 9.64
C GLU A 96 -22.31 1.92 11.02
N TYR A 97 -22.55 1.06 12.02
CA TYR A 97 -22.90 1.55 13.35
C TYR A 97 -21.69 1.93 14.21
N ASN A 98 -20.55 1.25 14.07
CA ASN A 98 -19.47 1.42 15.03
C ASN A 98 -18.22 2.09 14.44
N VAL A 99 -17.92 1.86 13.17
CA VAL A 99 -16.64 2.29 12.54
C VAL A 99 -16.82 3.58 11.75
N LYS A 100 -17.82 3.62 10.90
CA LYS A 100 -18.12 4.73 10.00
C LYS A 100 -18.30 6.08 10.71
N PRO A 101 -18.99 6.19 11.86
CA PRO A 101 -19.13 7.47 12.55
C PRO A 101 -17.81 8.07 13.04
N VAL A 102 -16.81 7.21 13.32
CA VAL A 102 -15.53 7.62 13.92
C VAL A 102 -14.46 7.88 12.84
N ILE A 103 -14.25 6.91 11.95
CA ILE A 103 -13.15 6.96 10.99
C ILE A 103 -13.60 6.91 9.53
N GLY A 104 -14.89 6.75 9.24
CA GLY A 104 -15.38 6.52 7.87
C GLY A 104 -15.02 7.61 6.87
N LYS A 105 -14.96 8.87 7.30
CA LYS A 105 -14.61 10.02 6.45
C LYS A 105 -13.10 10.28 6.34
N MET A 106 -12.30 9.57 7.11
CA MET A 106 -10.85 9.71 7.07
C MET A 106 -10.28 9.06 5.81
N ARG A 107 -9.18 9.59 5.31
CA ARG A 107 -8.40 8.91 4.26
C ARG A 107 -7.86 7.60 4.81
N LEU A 108 -7.90 6.57 3.99
CA LEU A 108 -7.44 5.24 4.39
C LEU A 108 -5.97 5.24 4.83
N THR A 109 -5.14 6.05 4.17
CA THR A 109 -3.71 6.23 4.46
C THR A 109 -3.43 6.96 5.78
N ASP A 110 -4.38 7.79 6.24
CA ASP A 110 -4.23 8.60 7.45
C ASP A 110 -4.68 7.87 8.72
N VAL A 111 -5.25 6.68 8.57
CA VAL A 111 -5.71 5.88 9.70
C VAL A 111 -4.53 5.37 10.51
N LYS A 112 -4.44 5.81 11.75
CA LYS A 112 -3.42 5.41 12.72
C LYS A 112 -4.02 4.49 13.79
N PRO A 113 -3.20 3.71 14.52
CA PRO A 113 -3.66 2.86 15.61
C PRO A 113 -4.54 3.59 16.64
N MET A 114 -4.24 4.84 16.92
CA MET A 114 -5.00 5.69 17.82
C MET A 114 -6.47 5.86 17.36
N HIS A 115 -6.71 6.02 16.06
CA HIS A 115 -8.06 6.17 15.52
C HIS A 115 -8.85 4.86 15.67
N CYS A 116 -8.23 3.72 15.46
CA CYS A 116 -8.85 2.42 15.71
C CYS A 116 -9.21 2.24 17.21
N LYS A 117 -8.31 2.67 18.11
CA LYS A 117 -8.56 2.64 19.54
C LYS A 117 -9.75 3.52 19.95
N MET A 118 -9.92 4.68 19.33
CA MET A 118 -11.09 5.55 19.58
C MET A 118 -12.41 4.85 19.25
N VAL A 119 -12.46 4.07 18.15
CA VAL A 119 -13.66 3.26 17.81
C VAL A 119 -13.99 2.30 18.96
N PHE A 120 -13.01 1.57 19.46
CA PHE A 120 -13.25 0.59 20.54
C PHE A 120 -13.59 1.24 21.86
N ASN A 121 -12.94 2.33 22.24
CA ASN A 121 -13.27 3.07 23.45
C ASN A 121 -14.72 3.58 23.42
N GLN A 122 -15.20 4.07 22.26
CA GLN A 122 -16.59 4.48 22.12
C GLN A 122 -17.54 3.30 22.24
N MET A 123 -17.17 2.13 21.76
CA MET A 123 -17.99 0.92 21.85
C MET A 123 -18.04 0.36 23.27
N GLU A 124 -16.99 0.51 24.09
CA GLU A 124 -16.94 -0.01 25.47
C GLU A 124 -18.06 0.55 26.36
N ALA A 125 -18.53 1.74 26.07
CA ALA A 125 -19.61 2.37 26.82
C ALA A 125 -21.00 1.78 26.53
N SER A 126 -21.20 1.16 25.35
CA SER A 126 -22.54 0.82 24.85
C SER A 126 -22.70 -0.64 24.39
N TYR A 127 -21.62 -1.38 24.22
CA TYR A 127 -21.68 -2.72 23.63
C TYR A 127 -21.01 -3.80 24.49
N ALA A 128 -21.55 -5.02 24.40
CA ALA A 128 -20.96 -6.19 25.01
C ALA A 128 -19.59 -6.55 24.36
N GLY A 129 -18.69 -7.15 25.13
CA GLY A 129 -17.36 -7.53 24.68
C GLY A 129 -17.36 -8.45 23.44
N SER A 130 -18.38 -9.28 23.26
CA SER A 130 -18.55 -10.10 22.06
C SER A 130 -18.75 -9.26 20.79
N THR A 131 -19.54 -8.19 20.89
CA THR A 131 -19.77 -7.25 19.78
C THR A 131 -18.49 -6.49 19.41
N ILE A 132 -17.76 -6.02 20.43
CA ILE A 132 -16.47 -5.34 20.25
C ILE A 132 -15.48 -6.27 19.55
N ARG A 133 -15.39 -7.53 19.99
CA ARG A 133 -14.51 -8.53 19.36
C ARG A 133 -14.87 -8.79 17.89
N GLN A 134 -16.16 -8.90 17.57
CA GLN A 134 -16.60 -9.08 16.18
C GLN A 134 -16.26 -7.87 15.31
N THR A 135 -16.44 -6.65 15.83
CA THR A 135 -16.03 -5.42 15.13
C THR A 135 -14.53 -5.37 14.94
N TYR A 136 -13.74 -5.80 15.94
CA TYR A 136 -12.29 -5.91 15.83
C TYR A 136 -11.88 -6.87 14.69
N ILE A 137 -12.51 -8.05 14.60
CA ILE A 137 -12.25 -9.01 13.54
C ILE A 137 -12.61 -8.43 12.16
N ALA A 138 -13.77 -7.79 12.04
CA ALA A 138 -14.20 -7.19 10.77
C ALA A 138 -13.24 -6.07 10.30
N MET A 139 -12.88 -5.15 11.19
CA MET A 139 -11.90 -4.10 10.91
C MET A 139 -10.52 -4.68 10.56
N GLY A 140 -10.05 -5.66 11.33
CA GLY A 140 -8.76 -6.30 11.11
C GLY A 140 -8.68 -6.99 9.74
N THR A 141 -9.76 -7.65 9.32
CA THR A 141 -9.84 -8.30 8.00
C THR A 141 -9.84 -7.27 6.88
N MET A 142 -10.60 -6.19 7.03
CA MET A 142 -10.66 -5.09 6.07
C MET A 142 -9.30 -4.38 5.90
N PHE A 143 -8.61 -4.03 6.99
CA PHE A 143 -7.31 -3.38 6.92
C PHE A 143 -6.20 -4.33 6.46
N ARG A 144 -6.30 -5.63 6.77
CA ARG A 144 -5.37 -6.63 6.21
C ARG A 144 -5.51 -6.71 4.70
N ALA A 145 -6.72 -6.71 4.18
CA ALA A 145 -6.95 -6.65 2.74
C ALA A 145 -6.39 -5.36 2.12
N ALA A 146 -6.48 -4.22 2.83
CA ALA A 146 -5.88 -2.97 2.37
C ALA A 146 -4.34 -3.05 2.27
N VAL A 147 -3.68 -3.70 3.22
CA VAL A 147 -2.24 -3.94 3.16
C VAL A 147 -1.88 -4.90 2.03
N MET A 148 -2.64 -5.99 1.85
CA MET A 148 -2.38 -6.99 0.80
C MET A 148 -2.59 -6.46 -0.62
N ASN A 149 -3.37 -5.40 -0.78
CA ASN A 149 -3.61 -4.71 -2.05
C ASN A 149 -2.82 -3.39 -2.16
N ASP A 150 -1.79 -3.21 -1.35
CA ASP A 150 -0.89 -2.03 -1.33
C ASP A 150 -1.59 -0.67 -1.16
N MET A 151 -2.83 -0.68 -0.65
CA MET A 151 -3.60 0.52 -0.36
C MET A 151 -3.06 1.29 0.85
N ILE A 152 -2.44 0.58 1.79
CA ILE A 152 -1.73 1.12 2.94
C ILE A 152 -0.47 0.31 3.23
N GLN A 153 0.60 0.98 3.66
CA GLN A 153 1.89 0.33 3.93
C GLN A 153 1.91 -0.44 5.24
N LYS A 154 1.15 -0.02 6.24
CA LYS A 154 1.14 -0.63 7.58
C LYS A 154 -0.28 -0.88 8.04
N HIS A 155 -0.46 -2.03 8.70
CA HIS A 155 -1.74 -2.37 9.31
C HIS A 155 -2.01 -1.46 10.53
N PRO A 156 -3.11 -0.67 10.55
CA PRO A 156 -3.37 0.28 11.63
C PRO A 156 -3.85 -0.39 12.93
N MET A 157 -4.18 -1.68 12.87
CA MET A 157 -4.58 -2.44 14.05
C MET A 157 -3.44 -3.37 14.45
N ASP A 158 -2.65 -2.98 15.44
CA ASP A 158 -1.67 -3.85 16.07
C ASP A 158 -2.35 -4.75 17.10
N SER A 159 -1.78 -5.94 17.32
CA SER A 159 -2.28 -6.94 18.30
C SER A 159 -2.41 -6.40 19.72
N SER A 160 -1.74 -5.29 20.02
CA SER A 160 -1.82 -4.60 21.33
C SER A 160 -3.12 -3.81 21.56
N LEU A 161 -3.91 -3.54 20.50
CA LEU A 161 -5.09 -2.68 20.61
C LEU A 161 -6.31 -3.37 21.24
N TYR A 162 -6.37 -4.68 21.20
CA TYR A 162 -7.43 -5.47 21.79
C TYR A 162 -6.88 -6.41 22.87
N GLN A 163 -6.83 -5.93 24.09
CA GLN A 163 -6.70 -6.81 25.24
C GLN A 163 -8.10 -7.30 25.63
N ALA A 164 -8.40 -8.56 25.31
CA ALA A 164 -9.60 -9.21 25.81
C ALA A 164 -9.59 -9.09 27.35
N ARG A 165 -10.56 -8.40 27.93
CA ARG A 165 -10.75 -8.44 29.37
C ARG A 165 -10.90 -9.91 29.79
N PRO A 166 -10.16 -10.38 30.80
CA PRO A 166 -10.38 -11.72 31.31
C PRO A 166 -11.85 -11.83 31.73
N ARG A 167 -12.50 -12.93 31.33
CA ARG A 167 -13.85 -13.23 31.78
C ARG A 167 -13.78 -13.32 33.31
N CYS A 168 -14.40 -12.38 34.00
CA CYS A 168 -14.76 -12.61 35.40
C CYS A 168 -15.69 -13.81 35.41
N GLY A 169 -15.24 -14.90 36.04
CA GLY A 169 -16.02 -16.10 36.30
C GLY A 169 -17.17 -15.83 37.25
#